data_52a0b7161bf6b21a80b82ceb6908bc93
#
_entry.id   52a0b7161bf6b21a80b82ceb6908bc93
#
_cell.length_a   1.000
_cell.length_b   1.000
_cell.length_c   1.000
_cell.angle_alpha   90.00
_cell.angle_beta   90.00
_cell.angle_gamma   90.00
#
_symmetry.space_group_name_H-M   'P 1'
#
loop_
_entity.id
_entity.type
_entity.pdbx_description
1 polymer ?
#
loop_
_entity_poly.entity_id
_entity_poly.type
_entity_poly.pdbx_seq_one_letter_code
_entity_poly.pdbx_strand_id
1 'polypeptide(L)'
;VGPYRVFRRLLITLLATASLAAIPLATTSQAASAGSTTPRLAAYLWAYHHTAGHPYCWGGTGPGCYDCSGVVMAAYAQEGIHFGRSTTDMLDSGRLIRETEGQARRGDLAFYGTGHVEFFVRPGHTFGALETGTLLGWHQWNAWWHPTMFFRVRGAG
;
A
#
# COMPACT_ATOMS: atom_id res chain seq x y z
N VAL A 1 -103.07 -22.82 11.23
CA VAL A 1 -102.61 -21.92 10.17
C VAL A 1 -101.48 -21.08 10.75
N GLY A 2 -100.23 -21.46 10.61
CA GLY A 2 -99.03 -20.77 11.16
C GLY A 2 -98.14 -20.20 10.05
N PRO A 3 -97.58 -19.03 10.23
CA PRO A 3 -96.79 -18.40 9.20
C PRO A 3 -95.31 -18.87 9.28
N TYR A 4 -94.76 -19.18 8.13
CA TYR A 4 -93.36 -19.55 7.94
C TYR A 4 -92.44 -18.33 8.09
N ARG A 5 -91.51 -18.38 9.03
CA ARG A 5 -90.43 -17.41 9.14
C ARG A 5 -89.29 -17.79 8.19
N VAL A 6 -89.06 -17.00 7.19
CA VAL A 6 -87.94 -17.08 6.27
C VAL A 6 -86.72 -16.52 6.95
N PHE A 7 -85.74 -17.40 7.33
CA PHE A 7 -84.43 -16.98 7.78
C PHE A 7 -83.57 -16.62 6.57
N ARG A 8 -83.38 -15.33 6.38
CA ARG A 8 -82.42 -14.78 5.42
C ARG A 8 -81.01 -14.93 5.95
N ARG A 9 -80.25 -15.92 5.47
CA ARG A 9 -78.87 -16.10 5.78
C ARG A 9 -78.07 -15.04 5.02
N LEU A 10 -77.52 -14.06 5.79
CA LEU A 10 -76.49 -13.14 5.29
C LEU A 10 -75.19 -13.93 5.15
N LEU A 11 -74.74 -14.10 3.91
CA LEU A 11 -73.41 -14.56 3.57
C LEU A 11 -72.47 -13.38 3.69
N ILE A 12 -71.68 -13.31 4.79
CA ILE A 12 -70.58 -12.37 4.93
C ILE A 12 -69.38 -12.98 4.21
N THR A 13 -69.10 -12.49 3.00
CA THR A 13 -67.86 -12.77 2.26
C THR A 13 -66.72 -11.99 2.88
N LEU A 14 -65.85 -12.65 3.66
CA LEU A 14 -64.57 -12.11 4.11
C LEU A 14 -63.61 -12.06 2.92
N LEU A 15 -63.37 -10.87 2.40
CA LEU A 15 -62.29 -10.60 1.47
C LEU A 15 -60.99 -10.54 2.30
N ALA A 16 -60.19 -11.61 2.26
CA ALA A 16 -58.86 -11.63 2.77
C ALA A 16 -57.94 -10.88 1.79
N THR A 17 -57.61 -9.64 2.10
CA THR A 17 -56.57 -8.89 1.39
C THR A 17 -55.20 -9.40 1.84
N ALA A 18 -54.57 -10.22 1.01
CA ALA A 18 -53.18 -10.61 1.20
C ALA A 18 -52.27 -9.42 0.88
N SER A 19 -51.82 -8.72 1.90
CA SER A 19 -50.76 -7.73 1.77
C SER A 19 -49.44 -8.44 1.51
N LEU A 20 -48.94 -8.43 0.27
CA LEU A 20 -47.56 -8.79 -0.03
C LEU A 20 -46.64 -7.71 0.55
N ALA A 21 -46.09 -7.99 1.69
CA ALA A 21 -44.98 -7.21 2.23
C ALA A 21 -43.74 -7.44 1.32
N ALA A 22 -43.42 -6.45 0.49
CA ALA A 22 -42.17 -6.44 -0.24
C ALA A 22 -41.01 -6.33 0.74
N ILE A 23 -40.29 -7.42 0.93
CA ILE A 23 -39.02 -7.42 1.67
C ILE A 23 -37.99 -6.70 0.79
N PRO A 24 -37.44 -5.55 1.20
CA PRO A 24 -36.36 -4.97 0.42
C PRO A 24 -35.17 -5.93 0.50
N LEU A 25 -34.76 -6.48 -0.65
CA LEU A 25 -33.44 -7.10 -0.77
C LEU A 25 -32.41 -5.98 -0.55
N ALA A 26 -31.91 -5.90 0.68
CA ALA A 26 -30.70 -5.15 0.95
C ALA A 26 -29.55 -5.85 0.20
N THR A 27 -29.25 -5.38 -1.00
CA THR A 27 -28.00 -5.70 -1.67
C THR A 27 -26.88 -5.07 -0.83
N THR A 28 -26.37 -5.84 0.12
CA THR A 28 -25.07 -5.55 0.71
C THR A 28 -24.06 -5.65 -0.43
N SER A 29 -23.73 -4.51 -1.01
CA SER A 29 -22.57 -4.36 -1.87
C SER A 29 -21.36 -4.65 -0.98
N GLN A 30 -20.94 -5.92 -0.99
CA GLN A 30 -19.67 -6.34 -0.45
C GLN A 30 -18.63 -5.79 -1.41
N ALA A 31 -18.25 -4.52 -1.20
CA ALA A 31 -17.06 -3.99 -1.81
C ALA A 31 -15.94 -4.95 -1.39
N ALA A 32 -15.53 -5.81 -2.33
CA ALA A 32 -14.33 -6.59 -2.17
C ALA A 32 -13.25 -5.58 -1.81
N SER A 33 -12.77 -5.63 -0.56
CA SER A 33 -11.56 -4.95 -0.14
C SER A 33 -10.44 -5.57 -0.97
N ALA A 34 -10.25 -5.07 -2.20
CA ALA A 34 -9.02 -5.21 -2.91
C ALA A 34 -7.98 -4.64 -1.94
N GLY A 35 -7.13 -5.51 -1.38
CA GLY A 35 -6.16 -5.12 -0.38
C GLY A 35 -5.40 -3.90 -0.89
N SER A 36 -5.71 -2.74 -0.33
CA SER A 36 -5.10 -1.47 -0.72
C SER A 36 -3.61 -1.62 -0.51
N THR A 37 -2.84 -1.56 -1.59
CA THR A 37 -1.39 -1.56 -1.53
C THR A 37 -0.97 -0.36 -0.69
N THR A 38 -0.21 -0.58 0.38
CA THR A 38 0.26 0.53 1.22
C THR A 38 1.21 1.42 0.40
N PRO A 39 1.24 2.75 0.64
CA PRO A 39 2.18 3.66 -0.04
C PRO A 39 3.62 3.18 0.00
N ARG A 40 4.07 2.56 1.09
CA ARG A 40 5.39 1.94 1.21
C ARG A 40 5.63 0.87 0.14
N LEU A 41 4.70 -0.08 0.03
CA LEU A 41 4.82 -1.15 -0.95
C LEU A 41 4.65 -0.63 -2.37
N ALA A 42 3.77 0.34 -2.59
CA ALA A 42 3.56 0.98 -3.88
C ALA A 42 4.83 1.71 -4.35
N ALA A 43 5.50 2.48 -3.48
CA ALA A 43 6.77 3.13 -3.78
C ALA A 43 7.85 2.12 -4.18
N TYR A 44 8.02 1.04 -3.41
CA TYR A 44 8.97 -0.03 -3.77
C TYR A 44 8.63 -0.67 -5.13
N LEU A 45 7.37 -1.01 -5.37
CA LEU A 45 6.95 -1.61 -6.64
C LEU A 45 7.16 -0.65 -7.81
N TRP A 46 6.88 0.64 -7.63
CA TRP A 46 7.18 1.65 -8.63
C TRP A 46 8.69 1.69 -8.92
N ALA A 47 9.54 1.76 -7.89
CA ALA A 47 10.99 1.74 -8.07
C ALA A 47 11.44 0.50 -8.85
N TYR A 48 10.99 -0.67 -8.43
CA TYR A 48 11.34 -1.93 -9.08
C TYR A 48 10.94 -1.97 -10.57
N HIS A 49 9.70 -1.59 -10.89
CA HIS A 49 9.19 -1.71 -12.26
C HIS A 49 9.70 -0.62 -13.20
N HIS A 50 10.07 0.56 -12.68
CA HIS A 50 10.44 1.70 -13.52
C HIS A 50 11.94 2.02 -13.50
N THR A 51 12.71 1.45 -12.57
CA THR A 51 14.12 1.81 -12.45
C THR A 51 15.09 0.63 -12.49
N ALA A 52 14.61 -0.60 -12.36
CA ALA A 52 15.48 -1.77 -12.48
C ALA A 52 16.23 -1.78 -13.84
N GLY A 53 17.55 -1.97 -13.79
CA GLY A 53 18.39 -1.95 -14.97
C GLY A 53 18.81 -0.57 -15.45
N HIS A 54 18.34 0.53 -14.86
CA HIS A 54 18.85 1.86 -15.12
C HIS A 54 20.25 2.03 -14.55
N PRO A 55 21.12 2.84 -15.17
CA PRO A 55 22.45 3.08 -14.64
C PRO A 55 22.41 3.95 -13.36
N TYR A 56 23.34 3.69 -12.46
CA TYR A 56 23.66 4.62 -11.38
C TYR A 56 24.31 5.88 -11.95
N CYS A 57 23.91 7.04 -11.48
CA CYS A 57 24.66 8.28 -11.66
C CYS A 57 24.57 9.15 -10.42
N TRP A 58 25.71 9.64 -9.94
CA TRP A 58 25.77 10.53 -8.80
C TRP A 58 24.92 11.79 -9.05
N GLY A 59 24.04 12.11 -8.12
CA GLY A 59 23.11 13.23 -8.26
C GLY A 59 21.87 12.91 -9.10
N GLY A 60 21.74 11.70 -9.64
CA GLY A 60 20.61 11.30 -10.48
C GLY A 60 19.30 11.14 -9.72
N THR A 61 18.22 11.65 -10.31
CA THR A 61 16.84 11.54 -9.80
C THR A 61 15.86 11.04 -10.86
N GLY A 62 16.39 10.52 -11.98
CA GLY A 62 15.63 9.99 -13.10
C GLY A 62 15.33 11.02 -14.22
N PRO A 63 14.68 10.59 -15.32
CA PRO A 63 14.32 9.19 -15.59
C PRO A 63 15.47 8.33 -16.15
N GLY A 64 16.55 8.94 -16.64
CA GLY A 64 17.64 8.21 -17.32
C GLY A 64 18.57 7.46 -16.37
N CYS A 65 18.82 7.98 -15.19
CA CYS A 65 19.66 7.37 -14.17
C CYS A 65 19.31 7.91 -12.77
N TYR A 66 19.73 7.18 -11.74
CA TYR A 66 19.42 7.50 -10.34
C TYR A 66 20.65 7.26 -9.46
N ASP A 67 20.73 7.99 -8.34
CA ASP A 67 21.54 7.54 -7.20
C ASP A 67 20.66 6.93 -6.11
N CYS A 68 21.26 6.51 -5.00
CA CYS A 68 20.59 5.78 -3.94
C CYS A 68 19.39 6.55 -3.33
N SER A 69 19.58 7.81 -2.99
CA SER A 69 18.50 8.66 -2.46
C SER A 69 17.55 9.13 -3.56
N GLY A 70 18.04 9.33 -4.77
CA GLY A 70 17.23 9.75 -5.91
C GLY A 70 16.15 8.75 -6.31
N VAL A 71 16.45 7.45 -6.32
CA VAL A 71 15.42 6.43 -6.59
C VAL A 71 14.38 6.36 -5.48
N VAL A 72 14.78 6.48 -4.22
CA VAL A 72 13.86 6.51 -3.07
C VAL A 72 12.96 7.73 -3.13
N MET A 73 13.52 8.91 -3.40
CA MET A 73 12.75 10.16 -3.58
C MET A 73 11.73 10.05 -4.70
N ALA A 74 12.16 9.59 -5.88
CA ALA A 74 11.29 9.47 -7.05
C ALA A 74 10.12 8.53 -6.80
N ALA A 75 10.39 7.40 -6.14
CA ALA A 75 9.39 6.40 -5.83
C ALA A 75 8.36 6.88 -4.80
N TYR A 76 8.81 7.44 -3.68
CA TYR A 76 7.90 7.94 -2.66
C TYR A 76 7.12 9.20 -3.11
N ALA A 77 7.67 9.98 -4.04
CA ALA A 77 6.96 11.11 -4.64
C ALA A 77 5.70 10.67 -5.41
N GLN A 78 5.67 9.44 -5.96
CA GLN A 78 4.46 8.88 -6.59
C GLN A 78 3.33 8.69 -5.58
N GLU A 79 3.69 8.52 -4.31
CA GLU A 79 2.75 8.35 -3.20
C GLU A 79 2.48 9.67 -2.44
N GLY A 80 2.90 10.81 -3.00
CA GLY A 80 2.75 12.13 -2.38
C GLY A 80 3.67 12.35 -1.16
N ILE A 81 4.68 11.51 -0.97
CA ILE A 81 5.64 11.60 0.13
C ILE A 81 6.96 12.16 -0.40
N HIS A 82 7.36 13.34 0.08
CA HIS A 82 8.55 14.04 -0.40
C HIS A 82 9.65 14.05 0.65
N PHE A 83 10.86 13.73 0.23
CA PHE A 83 12.09 13.81 1.01
C PHE A 83 12.99 14.94 0.50
N GLY A 84 13.96 15.34 1.30
CA GLY A 84 15.12 16.12 0.83
C GLY A 84 16.02 15.29 -0.08
N ARG A 85 17.00 15.96 -0.71
CA ARG A 85 17.79 15.34 -1.79
C ARG A 85 18.74 14.24 -1.34
N SER A 86 19.35 14.41 -0.19
CA SER A 86 20.38 13.50 0.30
C SER A 86 19.85 12.49 1.31
N THR A 87 20.65 11.46 1.57
CA THR A 87 20.38 10.52 2.68
C THR A 87 20.33 11.23 4.03
N THR A 88 21.17 12.25 4.23
CA THR A 88 21.16 13.07 5.45
C THR A 88 19.86 13.87 5.55
N ASP A 89 19.41 14.51 4.46
CA ASP A 89 18.13 15.22 4.46
C ASP A 89 16.94 14.27 4.75
N MET A 90 17.04 13.03 4.28
CA MET A 90 16.01 12.01 4.60
C MET A 90 16.00 11.71 6.09
N LEU A 91 17.18 11.46 6.70
CA LEU A 91 17.30 11.17 8.12
C LEU A 91 16.81 12.33 8.99
N ASP A 92 17.06 13.57 8.58
CA ASP A 92 16.69 14.79 9.30
C ASP A 92 15.25 15.25 9.02
N SER A 93 14.55 14.60 8.09
CA SER A 93 13.22 15.00 7.62
C SER A 93 12.10 14.91 8.68
N GLY A 94 12.30 14.20 9.79
CA GLY A 94 11.28 13.86 10.76
C GLY A 94 10.22 12.86 10.23
N ARG A 95 10.39 12.38 9.00
CA ARG A 95 9.47 11.40 8.36
C ARG A 95 9.82 9.96 8.64
N LEU A 96 11.03 9.69 9.11
CA LEU A 96 11.51 8.34 9.34
C LEU A 96 11.26 7.91 10.79
N ILE A 97 10.71 6.72 10.96
CA ILE A 97 10.49 6.08 12.25
C ILE A 97 11.42 4.88 12.30
N ARG A 98 12.39 4.92 13.22
CA ARG A 98 13.37 3.85 13.37
C ARG A 98 12.70 2.55 13.80
N GLU A 99 13.18 1.46 13.26
CA GLU A 99 12.75 0.11 13.59
C GLU A 99 13.93 -0.86 13.58
N THR A 100 13.70 -2.08 14.04
CA THR A 100 14.66 -3.16 13.94
C THR A 100 14.55 -3.85 12.57
N GLU A 101 15.59 -4.58 12.17
CA GLU A 101 15.53 -5.41 10.95
C GLU A 101 14.33 -6.37 10.97
N GLY A 102 14.04 -6.98 12.12
CA GLY A 102 12.93 -7.92 12.27
C GLY A 102 11.54 -7.29 12.16
N GLN A 103 11.45 -5.97 12.28
CA GLN A 103 10.22 -5.21 12.08
C GLN A 103 10.08 -4.67 10.66
N ALA A 104 11.20 -4.54 9.94
CA ALA A 104 11.24 -3.98 8.60
C ALA A 104 10.42 -4.83 7.62
N ARG A 105 9.68 -4.16 6.77
CA ARG A 105 8.82 -4.76 5.75
C ARG A 105 9.24 -4.27 4.37
N ARG A 106 8.91 -5.04 3.36
CA ARG A 106 9.21 -4.67 1.97
C ARG A 106 8.75 -3.24 1.66
N GLY A 107 9.68 -2.43 1.16
CA GLY A 107 9.47 -1.03 0.87
C GLY A 107 9.90 -0.07 1.98
N ASP A 108 10.18 -0.55 3.20
CA ASP A 108 10.85 0.26 4.22
C ASP A 108 12.28 0.58 3.76
N LEU A 109 12.95 1.50 4.44
CA LEU A 109 14.26 2.00 4.04
C LEU A 109 15.36 1.36 4.89
N ALA A 110 16.37 0.86 4.21
CA ALA A 110 17.58 0.30 4.78
C ALA A 110 18.76 1.23 4.52
N PHE A 111 19.36 1.78 5.57
CA PHE A 111 20.47 2.70 5.48
C PHE A 111 21.79 2.00 5.83
N TYR A 112 22.82 2.26 5.06
CA TYR A 112 24.20 1.84 5.27
C TYR A 112 24.99 3.04 5.83
N GLY A 113 24.93 3.22 7.13
CA GLY A 113 25.36 4.46 7.77
C GLY A 113 24.50 5.65 7.31
N THR A 114 25.10 6.82 7.20
CA THR A 114 24.39 8.03 6.73
C THR A 114 24.58 8.31 5.24
N GLY A 115 25.42 7.53 4.55
CA GLY A 115 25.85 7.82 3.18
C GLY A 115 25.09 7.08 2.09
N HIS A 116 24.34 6.02 2.43
CA HIS A 116 23.67 5.22 1.43
C HIS A 116 22.33 4.69 1.93
N VAL A 117 21.34 4.55 1.03
CA VAL A 117 20.00 4.08 1.31
C VAL A 117 19.47 3.21 0.17
N GLU A 118 18.76 2.14 0.51
CA GLU A 118 18.05 1.29 -0.42
C GLU A 118 16.69 0.87 0.16
N PHE A 119 15.79 0.38 -0.68
CA PHE A 119 14.55 -0.26 -0.23
C PHE A 119 14.86 -1.61 0.42
N PHE A 120 14.35 -1.83 1.62
CA PHE A 120 14.32 -3.15 2.22
C PHE A 120 13.36 -4.06 1.45
N VAL A 121 13.81 -5.26 1.10
CA VAL A 121 13.00 -6.25 0.36
C VAL A 121 12.59 -7.40 1.28
N ARG A 122 13.56 -7.98 1.96
CA ARG A 122 13.44 -9.07 2.94
C ARG A 122 14.77 -9.21 3.68
N PRO A 123 14.85 -9.94 4.78
CA PRO A 123 16.13 -10.19 5.45
C PRO A 123 17.23 -10.61 4.46
N GLY A 124 18.35 -9.95 4.54
CA GLY A 124 19.50 -10.17 3.68
C GLY A 124 19.45 -9.52 2.29
N HIS A 125 18.37 -8.80 1.93
CA HIS A 125 18.20 -8.26 0.57
C HIS A 125 17.60 -6.86 0.55
N THR A 126 18.16 -6.03 -0.33
CA THR A 126 17.68 -4.68 -0.65
C THR A 126 17.50 -4.50 -2.17
N PHE A 127 16.88 -3.40 -2.56
CA PHE A 127 16.76 -2.95 -3.95
C PHE A 127 17.07 -1.46 -4.02
N GLY A 128 17.93 -1.06 -4.96
CA GLY A 128 18.27 0.34 -5.14
C GLY A 128 19.39 0.59 -6.16
N ALA A 129 20.01 1.75 -6.02
CA ALA A 129 21.12 2.21 -6.83
C ALA A 129 22.40 2.15 -5.99
N LEU A 130 23.29 1.20 -6.26
CA LEU A 130 24.42 0.89 -5.38
C LEU A 130 25.57 1.92 -5.52
N GLU A 131 26.19 1.98 -6.68
CA GLU A 131 27.34 2.84 -6.91
C GLU A 131 27.61 3.08 -8.42
N THR A 132 28.49 4.02 -8.74
CA THR A 132 28.90 4.33 -10.11
C THR A 132 29.41 3.08 -10.82
N GLY A 133 28.93 2.83 -12.02
CA GLY A 133 29.29 1.66 -12.82
C GLY A 133 28.35 0.46 -12.61
N THR A 134 27.37 0.56 -11.73
CA THR A 134 26.36 -0.49 -11.51
C THR A 134 25.00 -0.10 -12.09
N LEU A 135 24.14 -1.09 -12.26
CA LEU A 135 22.73 -0.91 -12.60
C LEU A 135 21.88 -1.05 -11.33
N LEU A 136 20.76 -0.33 -11.28
CA LEU A 136 19.77 -0.49 -10.22
C LEU A 136 19.22 -1.90 -10.22
N GLY A 137 19.20 -2.50 -9.04
CA GLY A 137 18.80 -3.90 -8.91
C GLY A 137 18.68 -4.37 -7.47
N TRP A 138 18.62 -5.67 -7.32
CA TRP A 138 18.59 -6.34 -6.03
C TRP A 138 20.02 -6.59 -5.55
N HIS A 139 20.26 -6.30 -4.28
CA HIS A 139 21.55 -6.52 -3.64
C HIS A 139 21.39 -7.47 -2.45
N GLN A 140 22.35 -8.35 -2.29
CA GLN A 140 22.43 -9.24 -1.14
C GLN A 140 23.46 -8.71 -0.15
N TRP A 141 23.10 -8.68 1.12
CA TRP A 141 24.03 -8.28 2.18
C TRP A 141 25.08 -9.35 2.44
N ASN A 142 26.17 -8.90 3.00
CA ASN A 142 27.23 -9.78 3.50
C ASN A 142 27.80 -9.19 4.80
N ALA A 143 28.80 -9.86 5.40
CA ALA A 143 29.38 -9.42 6.67
C ALA A 143 30.04 -8.02 6.62
N TRP A 144 30.45 -7.57 5.44
CA TRP A 144 31.16 -6.30 5.25
C TRP A 144 30.25 -5.17 4.75
N TRP A 145 29.19 -5.52 4.05
CA TRP A 145 28.23 -4.58 3.47
C TRP A 145 26.81 -5.00 3.85
N HIS A 146 26.28 -4.36 4.91
CA HIS A 146 24.93 -4.58 5.40
C HIS A 146 24.35 -3.29 5.98
N PRO A 147 23.04 -3.11 5.95
CA PRO A 147 22.39 -1.95 6.56
C PRO A 147 22.62 -1.91 8.06
N THR A 148 22.85 -0.72 8.57
CA THR A 148 23.03 -0.48 10.01
C THR A 148 21.79 0.15 10.65
N MET A 149 20.86 0.63 9.83
CA MET A 149 19.63 1.28 10.29
C MET A 149 18.47 0.91 9.37
N PHE A 150 17.29 0.72 9.97
CA PHE A 150 16.04 0.46 9.25
C PHE A 150 15.00 1.49 9.67
N PHE A 151 14.19 1.93 8.71
CA PHE A 151 13.16 2.92 8.95
C PHE A 151 11.92 2.63 8.11
N ARG A 152 10.77 2.73 8.76
CA ARG A 152 9.51 2.92 8.04
C ARG A 152 9.25 4.40 7.81
N VAL A 153 8.58 4.72 6.74
CA VAL A 153 8.21 6.10 6.40
C VAL A 153 6.87 6.44 7.04
N ARG A 154 6.81 7.55 7.78
CA ARG A 154 5.60 8.05 8.43
C ARG A 154 4.50 8.30 7.39
N GLY A 155 3.31 7.74 7.62
CA GLY A 155 2.18 7.85 6.70
C GLY A 155 2.21 6.89 5.52
N ALA A 156 3.21 5.99 5.44
CA ALA A 156 3.31 5.02 4.34
C ALA A 156 2.70 3.62 4.66
N GLY A 157 2.08 3.44 5.80
CA GLY A 157 1.31 2.22 6.13
C GLY A 157 1.96 1.27 7.09
#